data_5fc77930d20b80aa2453760300fc8385
#
_entry.id   5fc77930d20b80aa2453760300fc8385
#
_cell.length_a   1.000
_cell.length_b   1.000
_cell.length_c   1.000
_cell.angle_alpha   90.00
_cell.angle_beta   90.00
_cell.angle_gamma   90.00
#
_symmetry.space_group_name_H-M   'P 1'
#
loop_
_entity.id
_entity.type
_entity.pdbx_description
1 polymer ?
#
loop_
_entity_poly.entity_id
_entity_poly.type
_entity_poly.pdbx_seq_one_letter_code
_entity_poly.pdbx_strand_id
1 'polypeptide(L)'
;MEENIAALEGGVSCRAVATGMAAITLVMHLFKPGDHIIAGDDIYGGTYRLFADVFTKWGITFSFVKMGDVETVRSAITPETKAIWIETPSNPLLNLVDIKAVTKIASEAGSEIITIADNTFCSPYLQRPIEYGVDIVLHSTTKYLNGHSDVVGGCVVSRTEELAERVAYNSNALGLGCSPFDAWLVLRGIKTLGPRMEAHQRGAMALAQMLDAHPNVEHVYYPGLESHPDHELAKRQQDGFGGMLSFDVKEGRAAAEKVMLNSKLFLLAESLGGVESLIEYPESMSHASMTMEARRAAGITEKTVRVSVGIENPEDLVADMKQALDS
;
A
#
# COMPACT_ATOMS: atom_id res chain seq x y z
N MET A 1 8.05 -15.35 -13.58
CA MET A 1 7.60 -14.20 -12.76
C MET A 1 7.74 -14.52 -11.28
N GLU A 2 7.20 -15.63 -10.78
CA GLU A 2 7.23 -16.01 -9.37
C GLU A 2 8.64 -16.07 -8.78
N GLU A 3 9.56 -16.82 -9.40
CA GLU A 3 10.97 -16.91 -8.95
C GLU A 3 11.66 -15.54 -8.90
N ASN A 4 11.34 -14.65 -9.86
CA ASN A 4 11.93 -13.32 -9.93
C ASN A 4 11.44 -12.43 -8.77
N ILE A 5 10.12 -12.44 -8.48
CA ILE A 5 9.57 -11.64 -7.38
C ILE A 5 10.00 -12.21 -6.03
N ALA A 6 10.03 -13.54 -5.87
CA ALA A 6 10.53 -14.18 -4.65
C ALA A 6 11.99 -13.75 -4.36
N ALA A 7 12.84 -13.76 -5.38
CA ALA A 7 14.24 -13.33 -5.24
C ALA A 7 14.37 -11.82 -4.91
N LEU A 8 13.52 -10.97 -5.47
CA LEU A 8 13.53 -9.53 -5.20
C LEU A 8 13.11 -9.21 -3.75
N GLU A 9 12.10 -9.90 -3.22
CA GLU A 9 11.63 -9.75 -1.84
C GLU A 9 12.48 -10.50 -0.80
N GLY A 10 13.32 -11.44 -1.24
CA GLY A 10 14.09 -12.31 -0.34
C GLY A 10 13.30 -13.49 0.24
N GLY A 11 12.18 -13.86 -0.37
CA GLY A 11 11.36 -15.01 0.03
C GLY A 11 11.80 -16.32 -0.63
N VAL A 12 11.34 -17.45 -0.06
CA VAL A 12 11.63 -18.77 -0.60
C VAL A 12 10.73 -19.14 -1.78
N SER A 13 9.53 -18.55 -1.85
CA SER A 13 8.55 -18.83 -2.91
C SER A 13 7.64 -17.63 -3.12
N CYS A 14 7.11 -17.51 -4.34
CA CYS A 14 6.05 -16.58 -4.69
C CYS A 14 4.93 -17.32 -5.43
N ARG A 15 3.68 -16.90 -5.22
CA ARG A 15 2.52 -17.33 -6.00
C ARG A 15 1.87 -16.13 -6.68
N ALA A 16 1.80 -16.19 -8.01
CA ALA A 16 1.13 -15.20 -8.83
C ALA A 16 -0.35 -15.51 -8.96
N VAL A 17 -1.18 -14.48 -8.79
CA VAL A 17 -2.63 -14.58 -8.81
C VAL A 17 -3.24 -13.48 -9.69
N ALA A 18 -4.53 -13.64 -10.03
CA ALA A 18 -5.21 -12.81 -11.02
C ALA A 18 -5.33 -11.33 -10.64
N THR A 19 -5.33 -10.98 -9.35
CA THR A 19 -5.49 -9.60 -8.86
C THR A 19 -4.83 -9.42 -7.49
N GLY A 20 -4.56 -8.17 -7.08
CA GLY A 20 -4.17 -7.88 -5.69
C GLY A 20 -5.21 -8.39 -4.68
N MET A 21 -6.51 -8.23 -4.97
CA MET A 21 -7.58 -8.77 -4.12
C MET A 21 -7.57 -10.30 -4.04
N ALA A 22 -7.19 -10.98 -5.12
CA ALA A 22 -6.99 -12.44 -5.09
C ALA A 22 -5.78 -12.82 -4.20
N ALA A 23 -4.73 -12.01 -4.16
CA ALA A 23 -3.60 -12.21 -3.24
C ALA A 23 -4.05 -12.09 -1.78
N ILE A 24 -4.81 -11.06 -1.44
CA ILE A 24 -5.38 -10.88 -0.09
C ILE A 24 -6.29 -12.07 0.26
N THR A 25 -7.19 -12.45 -0.65
CA THR A 25 -8.11 -13.59 -0.47
C THR A 25 -7.33 -14.89 -0.23
N LEU A 26 -6.27 -15.13 -1.00
CA LEU A 26 -5.41 -16.30 -0.85
C LEU A 26 -4.79 -16.39 0.56
N VAL A 27 -4.26 -15.27 1.06
CA VAL A 27 -3.68 -15.20 2.41
C VAL A 27 -4.75 -15.41 3.47
N MET A 28 -5.94 -14.84 3.29
CA MET A 28 -7.05 -15.02 4.24
C MET A 28 -7.52 -16.47 4.38
N HIS A 29 -7.36 -17.30 3.36
CA HIS A 29 -7.67 -18.74 3.44
C HIS A 29 -6.62 -19.58 4.22
N LEU A 30 -5.58 -18.94 4.78
CA LEU A 30 -4.71 -19.58 5.77
C LEU A 30 -5.36 -19.66 7.16
N PHE A 31 -6.42 -18.89 7.38
CA PHE A 31 -7.13 -18.76 8.66
C PHE A 31 -8.50 -19.44 8.62
N LYS A 32 -9.04 -19.73 9.80
CA LYS A 32 -10.30 -20.46 9.99
C LYS A 32 -11.28 -19.67 10.87
N PRO A 33 -12.57 -20.05 10.89
CA PRO A 33 -13.53 -19.47 11.83
C PRO A 33 -13.04 -19.52 13.27
N GLY A 34 -13.18 -18.41 13.99
CA GLY A 34 -12.69 -18.21 15.36
C GLY A 34 -11.32 -17.53 15.45
N ASP A 35 -10.55 -17.49 14.37
CA ASP A 35 -9.28 -16.76 14.34
C ASP A 35 -9.53 -15.23 14.41
N HIS A 36 -8.59 -14.54 15.05
CA HIS A 36 -8.58 -13.08 15.16
C HIS A 36 -7.37 -12.51 14.40
N ILE A 37 -7.60 -11.39 13.68
CA ILE A 37 -6.58 -10.69 12.90
C ILE A 37 -6.54 -9.22 13.33
N ILE A 38 -5.33 -8.70 13.59
CA ILE A 38 -5.09 -7.29 13.84
C ILE A 38 -4.67 -6.65 12.51
N ALA A 39 -5.27 -5.52 12.16
CA ALA A 39 -4.94 -4.77 10.94
C ALA A 39 -4.87 -3.27 11.22
N GLY A 40 -4.20 -2.51 10.35
CA GLY A 40 -4.21 -1.06 10.41
C GLY A 40 -5.62 -0.49 10.17
N ASP A 41 -5.93 0.64 10.80
CA ASP A 41 -7.22 1.34 10.63
C ASP A 41 -7.28 2.15 9.33
N ASP A 42 -6.14 2.39 8.69
CA ASP A 42 -5.94 3.12 7.44
C ASP A 42 -5.45 2.22 6.28
N ILE A 43 -5.84 0.95 6.27
CA ILE A 43 -5.52 0.02 5.17
C ILE A 43 -6.34 0.31 3.92
N TYR A 44 -5.87 -0.20 2.78
CA TYR A 44 -6.56 -0.11 1.51
C TYR A 44 -8.06 -0.45 1.63
N GLY A 45 -8.94 0.41 1.10
CA GLY A 45 -10.39 0.26 1.22
C GLY A 45 -10.94 -1.08 0.70
N GLY A 46 -10.27 -1.70 -0.29
CA GLY A 46 -10.59 -3.04 -0.77
C GLY A 46 -10.30 -4.13 0.28
N THR A 47 -9.18 -4.02 0.98
CA THR A 47 -8.80 -4.91 2.09
C THR A 47 -9.79 -4.78 3.24
N TYR A 48 -10.09 -3.53 3.65
CA TYR A 48 -11.08 -3.26 4.69
C TYR A 48 -12.43 -3.89 4.36
N ARG A 49 -12.95 -3.65 3.15
CA ARG A 49 -14.22 -4.23 2.69
C ARG A 49 -14.21 -5.75 2.70
N LEU A 50 -13.11 -6.38 2.26
CA LEU A 50 -12.98 -7.83 2.25
C LEU A 50 -13.02 -8.38 3.67
N PHE A 51 -12.34 -7.74 4.61
CA PHE A 51 -12.31 -8.14 6.02
C PHE A 51 -13.66 -7.93 6.70
N ALA A 52 -14.18 -6.70 6.65
CA ALA A 52 -15.37 -6.30 7.38
C ALA A 52 -16.67 -6.93 6.83
N ASP A 53 -16.80 -7.08 5.50
CA ASP A 53 -18.06 -7.48 4.87
C ASP A 53 -18.10 -8.95 4.44
N VAL A 54 -16.93 -9.57 4.20
CA VAL A 54 -16.85 -10.94 3.68
C VAL A 54 -16.35 -11.89 4.77
N PHE A 55 -15.12 -11.70 5.26
CA PHE A 55 -14.51 -12.69 6.17
C PHE A 55 -15.09 -12.68 7.58
N THR A 56 -15.68 -11.58 8.05
CA THR A 56 -16.50 -11.58 9.28
C THR A 56 -17.67 -12.55 9.19
N LYS A 57 -18.30 -12.70 8.01
CA LYS A 57 -19.37 -13.68 7.80
C LYS A 57 -18.87 -15.13 7.83
N TRP A 58 -17.58 -15.34 7.64
CA TRP A 58 -16.92 -16.64 7.77
C TRP A 58 -16.41 -16.91 9.19
N GLY A 59 -16.71 -16.03 10.13
CA GLY A 59 -16.40 -16.19 11.56
C GLY A 59 -14.96 -15.80 11.92
N ILE A 60 -14.25 -15.06 11.07
CA ILE A 60 -12.97 -14.42 11.42
C ILE A 60 -13.28 -13.06 12.04
N THR A 61 -12.55 -12.72 13.09
CA THR A 61 -12.71 -11.43 13.79
C THR A 61 -11.53 -10.50 13.51
N PHE A 62 -11.79 -9.20 13.52
CA PHE A 62 -10.78 -8.19 13.19
C PHE A 62 -10.72 -7.08 14.24
N SER A 63 -9.50 -6.66 14.58
CA SER A 63 -9.24 -5.41 15.30
C SER A 63 -8.50 -4.45 14.39
N PHE A 64 -9.14 -3.32 14.06
CA PHE A 64 -8.49 -2.24 13.32
C PHE A 64 -7.87 -1.25 14.31
N VAL A 65 -6.55 -1.05 14.22
CA VAL A 65 -5.78 -0.27 15.20
C VAL A 65 -4.81 0.70 14.51
N LYS A 66 -4.45 1.79 15.21
CA LYS A 66 -3.39 2.70 14.75
C LYS A 66 -2.04 2.05 14.91
N MET A 67 -1.54 1.43 13.83
CA MET A 67 -0.29 0.65 13.86
C MET A 67 0.99 1.49 14.01
N GLY A 68 0.93 2.79 13.77
CA GLY A 68 2.04 3.71 14.08
C GLY A 68 2.41 3.74 15.57
N ASP A 69 1.46 3.42 16.46
CA ASP A 69 1.71 3.16 17.87
C ASP A 69 1.74 1.64 18.12
N VAL A 70 2.94 1.09 18.27
CA VAL A 70 3.13 -0.35 18.47
C VAL A 70 2.48 -0.91 19.75
N GLU A 71 2.22 -0.08 20.75
CA GLU A 71 1.51 -0.50 21.98
C GLU A 71 0.02 -0.73 21.72
N THR A 72 -0.57 -0.07 20.73
CA THR A 72 -1.94 -0.39 20.30
C THR A 72 -2.02 -1.78 19.68
N VAL A 73 -1.00 -2.17 18.90
CA VAL A 73 -0.89 -3.53 18.34
C VAL A 73 -0.76 -4.56 19.47
N ARG A 74 0.14 -4.31 20.44
CA ARG A 74 0.35 -5.20 21.61
C ARG A 74 -0.93 -5.40 22.40
N SER A 75 -1.65 -4.31 22.66
CA SER A 75 -2.87 -4.31 23.44
C SER A 75 -4.06 -4.99 22.75
N ALA A 76 -4.03 -5.09 21.43
CA ALA A 76 -5.07 -5.75 20.65
C ALA A 76 -4.89 -7.28 20.55
N ILE A 77 -3.76 -7.83 21.01
CA ILE A 77 -3.50 -9.27 20.97
C ILE A 77 -4.41 -10.00 21.94
N THR A 78 -5.09 -11.01 21.46
CA THR A 78 -5.92 -11.95 22.23
C THR A 78 -5.42 -13.39 22.05
N PRO A 79 -5.88 -14.37 22.82
CA PRO A 79 -5.53 -15.78 22.62
C PRO A 79 -5.90 -16.32 21.22
N GLU A 80 -6.91 -15.73 20.59
CA GLU A 80 -7.39 -16.09 19.27
C GLU A 80 -6.61 -15.41 18.14
N THR A 81 -5.71 -14.46 18.45
CA THR A 81 -4.93 -13.73 17.43
C THR A 81 -4.01 -14.69 16.68
N LYS A 82 -4.17 -14.75 15.35
CA LYS A 82 -3.39 -15.60 14.45
C LYS A 82 -2.65 -14.80 13.37
N ALA A 83 -2.99 -13.53 13.19
CA ALA A 83 -2.23 -12.69 12.25
C ALA A 83 -2.19 -11.21 12.66
N ILE A 84 -1.13 -10.55 12.21
CA ILE A 84 -1.00 -9.09 12.19
C ILE A 84 -0.78 -8.68 10.74
N TRP A 85 -1.72 -7.89 10.21
CA TRP A 85 -1.72 -7.39 8.84
C TRP A 85 -1.20 -5.96 8.79
N ILE A 86 -0.05 -5.78 8.16
CA ILE A 86 0.67 -4.51 8.02
C ILE A 86 0.46 -3.97 6.60
N GLU A 87 0.15 -2.69 6.45
CA GLU A 87 0.28 -1.93 5.21
C GLU A 87 1.14 -0.71 5.49
N THR A 88 2.29 -0.59 4.82
CA THR A 88 3.24 0.50 5.10
C THR A 88 4.10 0.82 3.88
N PRO A 89 4.08 2.10 3.42
CA PRO A 89 3.22 3.20 3.87
C PRO A 89 1.74 2.91 3.66
N SER A 90 0.86 3.46 4.51
CA SER A 90 -0.57 3.27 4.41
C SER A 90 -1.20 4.09 3.28
N ASN A 91 -2.42 3.75 2.90
CA ASN A 91 -3.19 4.43 1.85
C ASN A 91 -4.44 5.10 2.46
N PRO A 92 -4.65 6.43 2.33
CA PRO A 92 -3.91 7.36 1.47
C PRO A 92 -2.89 8.24 2.21
N LEU A 93 -2.77 8.16 3.54
CA LEU A 93 -2.06 9.16 4.34
C LEU A 93 -0.57 8.87 4.54
N LEU A 94 -0.07 7.77 4.01
CA LEU A 94 1.35 7.38 4.03
C LEU A 94 1.95 7.28 5.43
N ASN A 95 1.14 6.91 6.43
CA ASN A 95 1.63 6.57 7.76
C ASN A 95 2.53 5.34 7.69
N LEU A 96 3.58 5.31 8.47
CA LEU A 96 4.49 4.17 8.51
C LEU A 96 4.27 3.32 9.75
N VAL A 97 4.51 2.03 9.58
CA VAL A 97 4.55 1.04 10.66
C VAL A 97 5.99 0.57 10.82
N ASP A 98 6.51 0.58 12.04
CA ASP A 98 7.80 -0.04 12.36
C ASP A 98 7.67 -1.57 12.26
N ILE A 99 8.02 -2.10 11.08
CA ILE A 99 7.88 -3.53 10.76
C ILE A 99 8.63 -4.37 11.78
N LYS A 100 9.86 -3.97 12.13
CA LYS A 100 10.70 -4.71 13.07
C LYS A 100 10.10 -4.75 14.48
N ALA A 101 9.48 -3.67 14.92
CA ALA A 101 8.80 -3.62 16.21
C ALA A 101 7.56 -4.54 16.23
N VAL A 102 6.75 -4.51 15.16
CA VAL A 102 5.56 -5.35 15.04
C VAL A 102 5.91 -6.84 14.95
N THR A 103 6.90 -7.23 14.13
CA THR A 103 7.34 -8.63 14.04
C THR A 103 7.90 -9.14 15.37
N LYS A 104 8.59 -8.28 16.13
CA LYS A 104 9.04 -8.60 17.49
C LYS A 104 7.86 -8.84 18.43
N ILE A 105 6.85 -7.97 18.42
CA ILE A 105 5.64 -8.13 19.23
C ILE A 105 4.92 -9.46 18.90
N ALA A 106 4.77 -9.78 17.62
CA ALA A 106 4.18 -11.04 17.18
C ALA A 106 4.95 -12.25 17.72
N SER A 107 6.29 -12.21 17.62
CA SER A 107 7.17 -13.27 18.12
C SER A 107 7.12 -13.44 19.66
N GLU A 108 7.04 -12.34 20.41
CA GLU A 108 6.91 -12.35 21.87
C GLU A 108 5.56 -12.88 22.35
N ALA A 109 4.49 -12.66 21.58
CA ALA A 109 3.14 -13.09 21.92
C ALA A 109 2.89 -14.58 21.62
N GLY A 110 3.61 -15.17 20.67
CA GLY A 110 3.53 -16.60 20.35
C GLY A 110 3.94 -16.92 18.92
N SER A 111 4.52 -18.08 18.72
CA SER A 111 5.03 -18.51 17.39
C SER A 111 3.95 -18.81 16.34
N GLU A 112 2.67 -18.76 16.72
CA GLU A 112 1.54 -19.02 15.80
C GLU A 112 1.00 -17.74 15.13
N ILE A 113 1.47 -16.56 15.53
CA ILE A 113 1.01 -15.30 14.91
C ILE A 113 1.80 -15.06 13.63
N ILE A 114 1.12 -15.11 12.50
CA ILE A 114 1.69 -14.85 11.18
C ILE A 114 1.68 -13.33 10.93
N THR A 115 2.82 -12.78 10.58
CA THR A 115 2.94 -11.39 10.14
C THR A 115 2.81 -11.29 8.63
N ILE A 116 1.96 -10.39 8.16
CA ILE A 116 1.65 -10.19 6.74
C ILE A 116 1.89 -8.72 6.41
N ALA A 117 2.59 -8.44 5.32
CA ALA A 117 2.81 -7.07 4.85
C ALA A 117 2.33 -6.88 3.41
N ASP A 118 1.48 -5.90 3.19
CA ASP A 118 1.24 -5.36 1.86
C ASP A 118 2.34 -4.33 1.53
N ASN A 119 3.24 -4.71 0.63
CA ASN A 119 4.40 -3.90 0.22
C ASN A 119 4.20 -3.24 -1.15
N THR A 120 2.95 -3.08 -1.56
CA THR A 120 2.60 -2.57 -2.90
C THR A 120 3.16 -1.17 -3.16
N PHE A 121 3.15 -0.25 -2.19
CA PHE A 121 3.61 1.13 -2.36
C PHE A 121 5.12 1.27 -2.48
N CYS A 122 5.87 0.49 -1.73
CA CYS A 122 7.34 0.53 -1.78
C CYS A 122 7.92 -0.31 -2.91
N SER A 123 7.25 -1.40 -3.28
CA SER A 123 7.85 -2.48 -4.07
C SER A 123 9.12 -3.07 -3.40
N PRO A 124 9.64 -4.21 -3.84
CA PRO A 124 10.88 -4.76 -3.29
C PRO A 124 12.13 -3.89 -3.59
N TYR A 125 11.98 -2.85 -4.40
CA TYR A 125 13.06 -1.91 -4.68
C TYR A 125 13.34 -0.97 -3.51
N LEU A 126 12.30 -0.52 -2.80
CA LEU A 126 12.45 0.43 -1.69
C LEU A 126 12.33 -0.21 -0.31
N GLN A 127 11.66 -1.36 -0.19
CA GLN A 127 11.46 -2.01 1.11
C GLN A 127 11.29 -3.51 0.91
N ARG A 128 11.92 -4.32 1.77
CA ARG A 128 11.81 -5.78 1.78
C ARG A 128 11.39 -6.27 3.16
N PRO A 129 10.09 -6.36 3.43
CA PRO A 129 9.58 -6.71 4.77
C PRO A 129 10.06 -8.06 5.29
N ILE A 130 10.37 -9.02 4.41
CA ILE A 130 10.94 -10.33 4.81
C ILE A 130 12.25 -10.18 5.60
N GLU A 131 13.09 -9.20 5.25
CA GLU A 131 14.34 -8.92 5.95
C GLU A 131 14.11 -8.44 7.40
N TYR A 132 12.94 -7.91 7.68
CA TYR A 132 12.50 -7.50 9.03
C TYR A 132 11.71 -8.59 9.77
N GLY A 133 11.63 -9.81 9.19
CA GLY A 133 11.01 -10.96 9.84
C GLY A 133 9.52 -11.17 9.51
N VAL A 134 8.97 -10.45 8.54
CA VAL A 134 7.61 -10.67 8.05
C VAL A 134 7.50 -12.04 7.40
N ASP A 135 6.41 -12.77 7.67
CA ASP A 135 6.21 -14.14 7.23
C ASP A 135 5.66 -14.22 5.80
N ILE A 136 4.77 -13.30 5.44
CA ILE A 136 4.15 -13.22 4.13
C ILE A 136 4.18 -11.78 3.64
N VAL A 137 4.66 -11.57 2.42
CA VAL A 137 4.56 -10.29 1.72
C VAL A 137 3.65 -10.44 0.52
N LEU A 138 2.75 -9.49 0.33
CA LEU A 138 1.91 -9.47 -0.86
C LEU A 138 2.07 -8.16 -1.65
N HIS A 139 1.75 -8.24 -2.93
CA HIS A 139 1.71 -7.09 -3.82
C HIS A 139 0.49 -7.16 -4.74
N SER A 140 -0.08 -6.02 -5.02
CA SER A 140 -0.77 -5.81 -6.27
C SER A 140 0.27 -5.58 -7.38
N THR A 141 0.49 -6.59 -8.23
CA THR A 141 1.42 -6.44 -9.37
C THR A 141 0.90 -5.46 -10.42
N THR A 142 -0.38 -5.09 -10.35
CA THR A 142 -1.01 -3.99 -11.10
C THR A 142 -0.24 -2.67 -11.00
N LYS A 143 0.45 -2.45 -9.86
CA LYS A 143 1.08 -1.19 -9.47
C LYS A 143 2.53 -1.12 -9.96
N TYR A 144 3.48 -0.69 -9.14
CA TYR A 144 4.88 -0.48 -9.50
C TYR A 144 5.59 -1.69 -10.12
N LEU A 145 5.25 -2.93 -9.73
CA LEU A 145 5.89 -4.12 -10.30
C LEU A 145 5.65 -4.23 -11.81
N ASN A 146 4.43 -4.03 -12.28
CA ASN A 146 4.13 -3.89 -13.70
C ASN A 146 4.52 -2.50 -14.22
N GLY A 147 3.97 -1.44 -13.61
CA GLY A 147 4.30 -0.04 -13.82
C GLY A 147 3.84 0.58 -15.13
N HIS A 148 2.98 -0.08 -15.91
CA HIS A 148 2.58 0.36 -17.26
C HIS A 148 1.07 0.39 -17.47
N SER A 149 0.27 0.25 -16.41
CA SER A 149 -1.21 0.36 -16.41
C SER A 149 -1.94 -0.58 -17.41
N ASP A 150 -1.28 -1.67 -17.81
CA ASP A 150 -1.77 -2.63 -18.80
C ASP A 150 -2.00 -4.05 -18.24
N VAL A 151 -1.85 -4.24 -16.91
CA VAL A 151 -2.07 -5.50 -16.21
C VAL A 151 -2.85 -5.28 -14.93
N VAL A 152 -3.76 -6.19 -14.62
CA VAL A 152 -4.31 -6.39 -13.28
C VAL A 152 -3.77 -7.72 -12.75
N GLY A 153 -3.08 -7.69 -11.60
CA GLY A 153 -2.45 -8.89 -11.06
C GLY A 153 -2.11 -8.75 -9.58
N GLY A 154 -1.70 -9.87 -8.99
CA GLY A 154 -1.23 -9.91 -7.61
C GLY A 154 -0.22 -11.02 -7.39
N CYS A 155 0.47 -10.98 -6.26
CA CYS A 155 1.32 -12.09 -5.84
C CYS A 155 1.47 -12.15 -4.32
N VAL A 156 1.82 -13.34 -3.83
CA VAL A 156 2.08 -13.63 -2.42
C VAL A 156 3.44 -14.27 -2.31
N VAL A 157 4.32 -13.67 -1.53
CA VAL A 157 5.69 -14.15 -1.25
C VAL A 157 5.74 -14.73 0.16
N SER A 158 6.29 -15.92 0.31
CA SER A 158 6.41 -16.63 1.60
C SER A 158 7.85 -16.65 2.08
N ARG A 159 8.06 -16.43 3.38
CA ARG A 159 9.39 -16.48 4.01
C ARG A 159 9.88 -17.89 4.28
N THR A 160 9.00 -18.85 4.52
CA THR A 160 9.34 -20.25 4.87
C THR A 160 8.70 -21.23 3.91
N GLU A 161 9.33 -22.41 3.75
CA GLU A 161 8.79 -23.49 2.91
C GLU A 161 7.42 -23.98 3.39
N GLU A 162 7.19 -24.05 4.70
CA GLU A 162 5.89 -24.46 5.27
C GLU A 162 4.77 -23.51 4.81
N LEU A 163 4.98 -22.21 4.92
CA LEU A 163 4.01 -21.21 4.44
C LEU A 163 3.85 -21.27 2.92
N ALA A 164 4.95 -21.49 2.19
CA ALA A 164 4.94 -21.62 0.74
C ALA A 164 4.07 -22.79 0.27
N GLU A 165 4.16 -23.94 0.94
CA GLU A 165 3.32 -25.12 0.65
C GLU A 165 1.84 -24.83 0.92
N ARG A 166 1.50 -24.20 2.04
CA ARG A 166 0.12 -23.82 2.39
C ARG A 166 -0.46 -22.82 1.39
N VAL A 167 0.30 -21.80 1.03
CA VAL A 167 -0.10 -20.80 0.03
C VAL A 167 -0.26 -21.45 -1.35
N ALA A 168 0.66 -22.34 -1.75
CA ALA A 168 0.56 -23.06 -3.02
C ALA A 168 -0.67 -23.97 -3.10
N TYR A 169 -0.93 -24.70 -2.02
CA TYR A 169 -2.11 -25.56 -1.93
C TYR A 169 -3.41 -24.75 -2.07
N ASN A 170 -3.55 -23.67 -1.30
CA ASN A 170 -4.75 -22.82 -1.36
C ASN A 170 -4.90 -22.14 -2.74
N SER A 171 -3.80 -21.65 -3.33
CA SER A 171 -3.84 -21.03 -4.66
C SER A 171 -4.38 -21.99 -5.71
N ASN A 172 -3.94 -23.25 -5.66
CA ASN A 172 -4.41 -24.31 -6.57
C ASN A 172 -5.88 -24.70 -6.29
N ALA A 173 -6.21 -24.93 -5.03
CA ALA A 173 -7.55 -25.37 -4.62
C ALA A 173 -8.64 -24.32 -4.92
N LEU A 174 -8.30 -23.03 -4.77
CA LEU A 174 -9.22 -21.89 -5.03
C LEU A 174 -9.22 -21.45 -6.49
N GLY A 175 -8.28 -21.91 -7.30
CA GLY A 175 -8.20 -21.54 -8.72
C GLY A 175 -7.80 -20.10 -8.97
N LEU A 176 -6.96 -19.49 -8.10
CA LEU A 176 -6.59 -18.07 -8.14
C LEU A 176 -5.41 -17.78 -9.10
N GLY A 177 -5.24 -18.55 -10.16
CA GLY A 177 -4.10 -18.44 -11.07
C GLY A 177 -3.98 -17.10 -11.79
N CYS A 178 -2.74 -16.69 -12.09
CA CYS A 178 -2.43 -15.55 -12.94
C CYS A 178 -2.47 -15.96 -14.42
N SER A 179 -2.91 -15.04 -15.28
CA SER A 179 -2.80 -15.20 -16.74
C SER A 179 -1.33 -15.27 -17.17
N PRO A 180 -0.93 -16.22 -18.06
CA PRO A 180 0.43 -16.28 -18.57
C PRO A 180 0.85 -15.00 -19.33
N PHE A 181 -0.08 -14.35 -20.02
CA PHE A 181 0.18 -13.10 -20.73
C PHE A 181 0.47 -11.96 -19.74
N ASP A 182 -0.33 -11.83 -18.68
CA ASP A 182 -0.12 -10.83 -17.65
C ASP A 182 1.21 -11.08 -16.91
N ALA A 183 1.53 -12.35 -16.60
CA ALA A 183 2.80 -12.72 -16.00
C ALA A 183 4.00 -12.32 -16.88
N TRP A 184 3.87 -12.42 -18.21
CA TRP A 184 4.90 -11.99 -19.15
C TRP A 184 5.06 -10.46 -19.17
N LEU A 185 3.95 -9.70 -19.16
CA LEU A 185 3.97 -8.22 -19.07
C LEU A 185 4.61 -7.76 -17.76
N VAL A 186 4.24 -8.36 -16.63
CA VAL A 186 4.86 -8.05 -15.33
C VAL A 186 6.37 -8.32 -15.35
N LEU A 187 6.81 -9.46 -15.90
CA LEU A 187 8.25 -9.75 -16.05
C LEU A 187 8.97 -8.69 -16.87
N ARG A 188 8.30 -8.17 -17.91
CA ARG A 188 8.83 -7.09 -18.75
C ARG A 188 8.90 -5.79 -17.94
N GLY A 189 7.88 -5.45 -17.17
CA GLY A 189 7.81 -4.27 -16.30
C GLY A 189 8.88 -4.26 -15.22
N ILE A 190 9.11 -5.39 -14.56
CA ILE A 190 10.11 -5.53 -13.48
C ILE A 190 11.53 -5.17 -13.97
N LYS A 191 11.87 -5.39 -15.24
CA LYS A 191 13.19 -5.04 -15.80
C LYS A 191 13.54 -3.56 -15.72
N THR A 192 12.53 -2.70 -15.58
CA THR A 192 12.69 -1.25 -15.45
C THR A 192 12.24 -0.74 -14.08
N LEU A 193 12.03 -1.62 -13.10
CA LEU A 193 11.54 -1.22 -11.78
C LEU A 193 12.46 -0.18 -11.13
N GLY A 194 13.76 -0.44 -11.03
CA GLY A 194 14.71 0.48 -10.41
C GLY A 194 14.71 1.88 -11.05
N PRO A 195 15.02 2.02 -12.37
CA PRO A 195 14.95 3.33 -13.02
C PRO A 195 13.61 4.07 -12.91
N ARG A 196 12.47 3.33 -12.89
CA ARG A 196 11.15 3.92 -12.69
C ARG A 196 10.97 4.43 -11.25
N MET A 197 11.31 3.63 -10.25
CA MET A 197 11.21 4.03 -8.84
C MET A 197 12.06 5.27 -8.55
N GLU A 198 13.28 5.37 -9.11
CA GLU A 198 14.12 6.56 -9.02
C GLU A 198 13.47 7.80 -9.65
N ALA A 199 12.82 7.65 -10.81
CA ALA A 199 12.12 8.74 -11.47
C ALA A 199 10.87 9.17 -10.69
N HIS A 200 10.03 8.22 -10.26
CA HIS A 200 8.86 8.46 -9.42
C HIS A 200 9.23 9.26 -8.17
N GLN A 201 10.28 8.83 -7.47
CA GLN A 201 10.71 9.46 -6.23
C GLN A 201 11.24 10.88 -6.45
N ARG A 202 12.00 11.13 -7.54
CA ARG A 202 12.47 12.49 -7.85
C ARG A 202 11.30 13.43 -8.12
N GLY A 203 10.31 12.98 -8.90
CA GLY A 203 9.10 13.75 -9.17
C GLY A 203 8.28 14.01 -7.91
N ALA A 204 8.08 12.97 -7.09
CA ALA A 204 7.33 13.09 -5.83
C ALA A 204 7.99 14.05 -4.84
N MET A 205 9.31 14.00 -4.69
CA MET A 205 10.04 14.92 -3.82
C MET A 205 9.90 16.37 -4.29
N ALA A 206 10.10 16.64 -5.59
CA ALA A 206 9.94 17.99 -6.14
C ALA A 206 8.52 18.52 -5.95
N LEU A 207 7.52 17.67 -6.19
CA LEU A 207 6.12 18.03 -5.99
C LEU A 207 5.80 18.26 -4.52
N ALA A 208 6.23 17.38 -3.61
CA ALA A 208 6.00 17.50 -2.17
C ALA A 208 6.59 18.81 -1.60
N GLN A 209 7.81 19.17 -2.00
CA GLN A 209 8.46 20.43 -1.58
C GLN A 209 7.69 21.66 -2.06
N MET A 210 7.17 21.64 -3.29
CA MET A 210 6.34 22.74 -3.79
C MET A 210 5.02 22.82 -3.04
N LEU A 211 4.37 21.70 -2.79
CA LEU A 211 3.10 21.64 -2.06
C LEU A 211 3.26 22.11 -0.61
N ASP A 212 4.31 21.71 0.08
CA ASP A 212 4.59 22.11 1.48
C ASP A 212 4.79 23.62 1.63
N ALA A 213 5.31 24.27 0.58
CA ALA A 213 5.48 25.72 0.55
C ALA A 213 4.26 26.49 0.00
N HIS A 214 3.22 25.79 -0.51
CA HIS A 214 2.12 26.43 -1.22
C HIS A 214 1.07 27.02 -0.28
N PRO A 215 0.62 28.31 -0.44
CA PRO A 215 -0.31 28.95 0.49
C PRO A 215 -1.69 28.29 0.57
N ASN A 216 -2.15 27.59 -0.48
CA ASN A 216 -3.45 26.92 -0.55
C ASN A 216 -3.41 25.47 -0.04
N VAL A 217 -2.22 24.94 0.34
CA VAL A 217 -2.06 23.61 0.94
C VAL A 217 -2.00 23.75 2.46
N GLU A 218 -2.72 22.89 3.15
CA GLU A 218 -2.79 22.85 4.62
C GLU A 218 -1.76 21.88 5.19
N HIS A 219 -1.63 20.70 4.57
CA HIS A 219 -0.72 19.64 5.00
C HIS A 219 -0.28 18.78 3.83
N VAL A 220 0.93 18.24 3.88
CA VAL A 220 1.47 17.28 2.90
C VAL A 220 1.86 15.99 3.61
N TYR A 221 1.34 14.88 3.14
CA TYR A 221 1.65 13.54 3.61
C TYR A 221 2.65 12.92 2.65
N TYR A 222 3.93 13.01 2.96
CA TYR A 222 5.02 12.40 2.19
C TYR A 222 6.21 12.09 3.10
N PRO A 223 6.58 10.82 3.29
CA PRO A 223 7.64 10.43 4.23
C PRO A 223 9.02 11.03 3.91
N GLY A 224 9.21 11.52 2.69
CA GLY A 224 10.43 12.20 2.26
C GLY A 224 10.61 13.62 2.82
N LEU A 225 9.57 14.27 3.33
CA LEU A 225 9.66 15.56 3.98
C LEU A 225 10.09 15.39 5.44
N GLU A 226 10.99 16.25 5.93
CA GLU A 226 11.41 16.25 7.34
C GLU A 226 10.25 16.58 8.31
N SER A 227 9.21 17.26 7.82
CA SER A 227 7.98 17.56 8.56
C SER A 227 7.09 16.34 8.78
N HIS A 228 7.29 15.24 8.03
CA HIS A 228 6.49 14.03 8.21
C HIS A 228 6.85 13.33 9.53
N PRO A 229 5.85 12.93 10.37
CA PRO A 229 6.13 12.35 11.69
C PRO A 229 7.00 11.09 11.63
N ASP A 230 6.89 10.32 10.56
CA ASP A 230 7.62 9.06 10.40
C ASP A 230 8.85 9.17 9.49
N HIS A 231 9.34 10.39 9.20
CA HIS A 231 10.50 10.60 8.32
C HIS A 231 11.73 9.77 8.74
N GLU A 232 12.07 9.79 10.02
CA GLU A 232 13.22 9.05 10.55
C GLU A 232 13.00 7.53 10.53
N LEU A 233 11.76 7.07 10.66
CA LEU A 233 11.41 5.66 10.47
C LEU A 233 11.59 5.25 9.00
N ALA A 234 11.08 6.06 8.07
CA ALA A 234 11.25 5.84 6.64
C ALA A 234 12.72 5.68 6.26
N LYS A 235 13.58 6.59 6.71
CA LYS A 235 15.05 6.54 6.47
C LYS A 235 15.73 5.27 6.99
N ARG A 236 15.21 4.68 8.07
CA ARG A 236 15.78 3.44 8.64
C ARG A 236 15.26 2.18 7.97
N GLN A 237 14.03 2.22 7.46
CA GLN A 237 13.29 1.04 7.01
C GLN A 237 13.23 0.93 5.48
N GLN A 238 13.40 2.04 4.78
CA GLN A 238 13.22 2.12 3.33
C GLN A 238 14.48 2.67 2.66
N ASP A 239 14.75 2.19 1.43
CA ASP A 239 15.83 2.70 0.58
C ASP A 239 15.41 3.96 -0.20
N GLY A 240 14.25 4.52 0.10
CA GLY A 240 13.71 5.73 -0.47
C GLY A 240 12.24 5.95 -0.06
N PHE A 241 11.64 7.05 -0.52
CA PHE A 241 10.34 7.51 -0.03
C PHE A 241 9.18 7.27 -1.00
N GLY A 242 9.48 6.70 -2.18
CA GLY A 242 8.48 6.32 -3.18
C GLY A 242 7.87 7.46 -3.98
N GLY A 243 6.89 7.10 -4.81
CA GLY A 243 6.20 8.00 -5.74
C GLY A 243 4.77 8.38 -5.34
N MET A 244 4.34 7.98 -4.13
CA MET A 244 3.00 8.32 -3.61
C MET A 244 3.10 9.48 -2.65
N LEU A 245 2.16 10.42 -2.74
CA LEU A 245 1.95 11.46 -1.75
C LEU A 245 0.47 11.82 -1.65
N SER A 246 0.08 12.40 -0.54
CA SER A 246 -1.23 13.05 -0.39
C SER A 246 -1.07 14.44 0.19
N PHE A 247 -2.07 15.27 0.01
CA PHE A 247 -2.08 16.60 0.61
C PHE A 247 -3.51 17.06 0.89
N ASP A 248 -3.67 17.92 1.87
CA ASP A 248 -4.92 18.57 2.21
C ASP A 248 -4.93 20.01 1.69
N VAL A 249 -5.99 20.39 0.99
CA VAL A 249 -6.23 21.77 0.56
C VAL A 249 -7.00 22.58 1.62
N LYS A 250 -6.73 23.88 1.74
CA LYS A 250 -7.32 24.71 2.82
C LYS A 250 -8.83 24.94 2.72
N GLU A 251 -9.37 25.03 1.51
CA GLU A 251 -10.76 25.44 1.30
C GLU A 251 -11.74 24.26 1.16
N GLY A 252 -11.34 23.07 1.62
CA GLY A 252 -12.21 21.91 1.68
C GLY A 252 -12.49 21.25 0.32
N ARG A 253 -13.61 20.54 0.24
CA ARG A 253 -13.97 19.71 -0.91
C ARG A 253 -13.96 20.45 -2.26
N ALA A 254 -14.55 21.65 -2.31
CA ALA A 254 -14.65 22.40 -3.58
C ALA A 254 -13.27 22.75 -4.14
N ALA A 255 -12.30 23.07 -3.28
CA ALA A 255 -10.92 23.31 -3.69
C ALA A 255 -10.23 22.03 -4.15
N ALA A 256 -10.43 20.91 -3.45
CA ALA A 256 -9.89 19.62 -3.87
C ALA A 256 -10.41 19.21 -5.27
N GLU A 257 -11.72 19.30 -5.49
CA GLU A 257 -12.34 19.02 -6.79
C GLU A 257 -11.78 19.95 -7.89
N LYS A 258 -11.59 21.23 -7.58
CA LYS A 258 -11.05 22.22 -8.52
C LYS A 258 -9.61 21.91 -8.93
N VAL A 259 -8.75 21.53 -7.98
CA VAL A 259 -7.37 21.10 -8.26
C VAL A 259 -7.37 19.91 -9.22
N MET A 260 -8.18 18.89 -8.95
CA MET A 260 -8.25 17.70 -9.79
C MET A 260 -8.76 18.00 -11.22
N LEU A 261 -9.77 18.86 -11.35
CA LEU A 261 -10.35 19.21 -12.65
C LEU A 261 -9.44 20.15 -13.48
N ASN A 262 -8.59 20.94 -12.83
CA ASN A 262 -7.69 21.87 -13.49
C ASN A 262 -6.29 21.28 -13.78
N SER A 263 -5.97 20.11 -13.23
CA SER A 263 -4.77 19.37 -13.60
C SER A 263 -4.81 18.95 -15.06
N LYS A 264 -3.71 19.08 -15.77
CA LYS A 264 -3.58 18.76 -17.21
C LYS A 264 -2.72 17.55 -17.46
N LEU A 265 -1.71 17.33 -16.62
CA LEU A 265 -0.81 16.17 -16.70
C LEU A 265 -1.25 15.03 -15.79
N PHE A 266 -1.83 15.36 -14.61
CA PHE A 266 -2.34 14.34 -13.70
C PHE A 266 -3.72 13.87 -14.17
N LEU A 267 -3.83 12.59 -14.50
CA LEU A 267 -5.11 12.00 -14.91
C LEU A 267 -5.97 11.68 -13.69
N LEU A 268 -7.23 12.12 -13.70
CA LEU A 268 -8.18 11.77 -12.63
C LEU A 268 -8.59 10.30 -12.78
N ALA A 269 -7.99 9.46 -11.96
CA ALA A 269 -8.22 8.01 -11.98
C ALA A 269 -7.81 7.37 -10.66
N GLU A 270 -8.47 6.28 -10.33
CA GLU A 270 -7.97 5.32 -9.33
C GLU A 270 -6.73 4.59 -9.87
N SER A 271 -6.07 3.86 -9.02
CA SER A 271 -4.82 3.16 -9.24
C SER A 271 -3.60 4.00 -8.89
N LEU A 272 -2.42 3.49 -9.16
CA LEU A 272 -1.13 4.12 -8.84
C LEU A 272 0.04 3.35 -9.45
N GLY A 273 1.22 3.95 -9.43
CA GLY A 273 2.48 3.27 -9.74
C GLY A 273 2.72 3.02 -11.21
N GLY A 274 1.88 3.55 -12.09
CA GLY A 274 2.12 3.61 -13.53
C GLY A 274 3.12 4.69 -13.90
N VAL A 275 3.62 4.64 -15.14
CA VAL A 275 4.54 5.66 -15.70
C VAL A 275 3.88 7.04 -15.84
N GLU A 276 2.56 7.09 -15.92
CA GLU A 276 1.74 8.29 -15.92
C GLU A 276 1.39 8.76 -14.51
N SER A 277 1.30 10.08 -14.33
CA SER A 277 0.86 10.68 -13.08
C SER A 277 -0.67 10.63 -12.93
N LEU A 278 -1.14 10.16 -11.77
CA LEU A 278 -2.55 10.05 -11.44
C LEU A 278 -2.89 10.92 -10.23
N ILE A 279 -4.10 11.45 -10.21
CA ILE A 279 -4.68 12.20 -9.09
C ILE A 279 -6.04 11.60 -8.76
N GLU A 280 -6.37 11.48 -7.48
CA GLU A 280 -7.68 10.99 -7.05
C GLU A 280 -8.18 11.68 -5.79
N TYR A 281 -9.49 11.50 -5.57
CA TYR A 281 -10.19 11.94 -4.38
C TYR A 281 -10.52 10.73 -3.49
N PRO A 282 -9.73 10.44 -2.44
CA PRO A 282 -9.88 9.20 -1.68
C PRO A 282 -11.27 9.01 -1.09
N GLU A 283 -11.92 10.07 -0.62
CA GLU A 283 -13.23 10.02 0.03
C GLU A 283 -14.31 9.34 -0.83
N SER A 284 -14.37 9.68 -2.12
CA SER A 284 -15.42 9.19 -3.05
C SER A 284 -14.91 8.15 -4.06
N MET A 285 -13.61 7.84 -4.07
CA MET A 285 -12.98 6.89 -4.98
C MET A 285 -12.41 5.69 -4.20
N SER A 286 -11.14 5.64 -3.95
CA SER A 286 -10.47 4.44 -3.37
C SER A 286 -10.97 4.03 -1.98
N HIS A 287 -11.55 4.94 -1.19
CA HIS A 287 -12.09 4.69 0.16
C HIS A 287 -13.61 4.87 0.27
N ALA A 288 -14.30 4.94 -0.85
CA ALA A 288 -15.77 5.10 -0.88
C ALA A 288 -16.53 3.96 -0.17
N SER A 289 -15.93 2.77 -0.10
CA SER A 289 -16.51 1.60 0.59
C SER A 289 -16.41 1.66 2.12
N MET A 290 -15.58 2.54 2.69
CA MET A 290 -15.51 2.74 4.15
C MET A 290 -16.67 3.60 4.64
N THR A 291 -17.13 3.35 5.87
CA THR A 291 -18.11 4.26 6.50
C THR A 291 -17.48 5.63 6.74
N MET A 292 -18.32 6.66 6.86
CA MET A 292 -17.84 8.03 7.15
C MET A 292 -17.07 8.08 8.49
N GLU A 293 -17.52 7.32 9.48
CA GLU A 293 -16.86 7.21 10.78
C GLU A 293 -15.48 6.57 10.66
N ALA A 294 -15.35 5.49 9.89
CA ALA A 294 -14.08 4.81 9.67
C ALA A 294 -13.10 5.71 8.92
N ARG A 295 -13.53 6.41 7.85
CA ARG A 295 -12.68 7.38 7.14
C ARG A 295 -12.19 8.49 8.07
N ARG A 296 -13.06 9.06 8.89
CA ARG A 296 -12.68 10.12 9.84
C ARG A 296 -11.72 9.62 10.93
N ALA A 297 -11.92 8.39 11.41
CA ALA A 297 -11.02 7.77 12.38
C ALA A 297 -9.63 7.55 11.79
N ALA A 298 -9.55 7.17 10.51
CA ALA A 298 -8.32 7.04 9.73
C ALA A 298 -7.70 8.40 9.32
N GLY A 299 -8.36 9.55 9.59
CA GLY A 299 -7.88 10.88 9.23
C GLY A 299 -8.16 11.30 7.78
N ILE A 300 -8.91 10.50 7.02
CA ILE A 300 -9.27 10.80 5.63
C ILE A 300 -10.41 11.82 5.62
N THR A 301 -10.17 12.98 5.02
CA THR A 301 -11.11 14.10 5.02
C THR A 301 -11.53 14.49 3.60
N GLU A 302 -12.54 15.33 3.52
CA GLU A 302 -12.99 15.94 2.25
C GLU A 302 -11.99 16.94 1.63
N LYS A 303 -10.86 17.21 2.29
CA LYS A 303 -9.79 18.06 1.81
C LYS A 303 -8.68 17.27 1.12
N THR A 304 -8.64 15.98 1.34
CA THR A 304 -7.50 15.12 1.00
C THR A 304 -7.50 14.77 -0.48
N VAL A 305 -6.39 15.05 -1.14
CA VAL A 305 -6.09 14.68 -2.53
C VAL A 305 -4.91 13.70 -2.51
N ARG A 306 -5.02 12.56 -3.20
CA ARG A 306 -3.90 11.61 -3.36
C ARG A 306 -3.32 11.71 -4.76
N VAL A 307 -2.00 11.66 -4.84
CA VAL A 307 -1.25 11.70 -6.10
C VAL A 307 -0.34 10.48 -6.20
N SER A 308 -0.40 9.81 -7.33
CA SER A 308 0.61 8.87 -7.79
C SER A 308 1.47 9.57 -8.84
N VAL A 309 2.70 9.90 -8.48
CA VAL A 309 3.59 10.62 -9.36
C VAL A 309 4.20 9.65 -10.37
N GLY A 310 4.08 9.96 -11.66
CA GLY A 310 4.65 9.20 -12.78
C GLY A 310 6.15 9.48 -12.98
N ILE A 311 6.60 9.26 -14.21
CA ILE A 311 8.01 9.47 -14.59
C ILE A 311 8.22 10.65 -15.55
N GLU A 312 7.23 11.52 -15.66
CA GLU A 312 7.29 12.76 -16.44
C GLU A 312 8.37 13.69 -15.87
N ASN A 313 8.68 14.76 -16.61
CA ASN A 313 9.63 15.76 -16.11
C ASN A 313 9.11 16.39 -14.80
N PRO A 314 9.87 16.34 -13.69
CA PRO A 314 9.45 16.91 -12.41
C PRO A 314 9.07 18.41 -12.48
N GLU A 315 9.73 19.21 -13.31
CA GLU A 315 9.43 20.63 -13.47
C GLU A 315 8.04 20.86 -14.08
N ASP A 316 7.66 20.01 -15.06
CA ASP A 316 6.35 20.07 -15.69
C ASP A 316 5.24 19.67 -14.72
N LEU A 317 5.47 18.62 -13.91
CA LEU A 317 4.53 18.18 -12.86
C LEU A 317 4.31 19.26 -11.80
N VAL A 318 5.38 19.90 -11.36
CA VAL A 318 5.33 21.01 -10.40
C VAL A 318 4.57 22.20 -11.01
N ALA A 319 4.84 22.56 -12.26
CA ALA A 319 4.17 23.66 -12.94
C ALA A 319 2.66 23.40 -13.11
N ASP A 320 2.29 22.17 -13.48
CA ASP A 320 0.89 21.78 -13.66
C ASP A 320 0.12 21.79 -12.33
N MET A 321 0.67 21.19 -11.27
CA MET A 321 0.02 21.20 -9.96
C MET A 321 -0.11 22.62 -9.40
N LYS A 322 0.91 23.46 -9.57
CA LYS A 322 0.88 24.83 -9.12
C LYS A 322 -0.24 25.64 -9.83
N GLN A 323 -0.35 25.54 -11.15
CA GLN A 323 -1.41 26.23 -11.87
C GLN A 323 -2.81 25.74 -11.48
N ALA A 324 -2.95 24.44 -11.13
CA ALA A 324 -4.21 23.88 -10.66
C ALA A 324 -4.60 24.39 -9.26
N LEU A 325 -3.61 24.60 -8.38
CA LEU A 325 -3.81 25.17 -7.04
C LEU A 325 -4.08 26.70 -7.06
N ASP A 326 -3.52 27.42 -8.03
CA ASP A 326 -3.68 28.88 -8.18
C ASP A 326 -4.95 29.26 -8.93
N SER A 327 -5.64 28.30 -9.57
CA SER A 327 -6.86 28.54 -10.33
C SER A 327 -8.10 28.62 -9.43
#